data_60cd715d6d86c27cf88025cf4bbc7f08
#
_entry.id   60cd715d6d86c27cf88025cf4bbc7f08
#
_cell.length_a   1.000
_cell.length_b   1.000
_cell.length_c   1.000
_cell.angle_alpha   90.00
_cell.angle_beta   90.00
_cell.angle_gamma   90.00
#
_symmetry.space_group_name_H-M   'P 1'
#
loop_
_entity.id
_entity.type
_entity.pdbx_description
1 polymer ?
#
loop_
_entity_poly.entity_id
_entity_poly.type
_entity_poly.pdbx_seq_one_letter_code
_entity_poly.pdbx_strand_id
1 'polypeptide(L)'
;MGRQEELSSTFGTTNDPLLEFNDQFLSFDWSALDDFFEEKIEPRDIADSTKYGYRLAIDQLEEWMEENHPDRSPACVNEDIARGFALYLRDERENDPETAGRKLYVLSQAYQYFSKHPNYPHGGKLEDDEDGNTQISLYNPFDIAREKVNFGDKDRKEPPRITKEEVREKLSGCRNIRERLVIVLQFKLGLRASELCNIRLSEFHIRGELVNEHYPEMGSHYHLQGRENAIYIPDNNERPGNKSQRARVLPLDEESREVIREYLKIRPDVDSDRLLLSGNTATPMEKEGVQYIWKKYWRPEYDETEYTAAIGSHFGRHFFGTFWGNQDVPVPLLKYMRGDTLKSDDDYKGAVSEYIHTHYEDIEPVYTEKIYKIVPR
;
A
#
# COMPACT_ATOMS: atom_id res chain seq x y z
N MET A 1 28.83 18.46 -34.57
CA MET A 1 27.81 17.39 -34.67
C MET A 1 28.09 16.37 -33.60
N GLY A 2 27.15 16.11 -32.71
CA GLY A 2 27.32 15.08 -31.69
C GLY A 2 27.14 13.68 -32.28
N ARG A 3 27.63 12.63 -31.61
CA ARG A 3 27.46 11.23 -32.05
C ARG A 3 26.01 10.88 -32.40
N GLN A 4 25.03 11.41 -31.65
CA GLN A 4 23.61 11.16 -31.91
C GLN A 4 23.11 11.83 -33.21
N GLU A 5 23.55 13.06 -33.50
CA GLU A 5 23.23 13.74 -34.76
C GLU A 5 23.81 12.99 -35.97
N GLU A 6 25.00 12.42 -35.80
CA GLU A 6 25.64 11.62 -36.85
C GLU A 6 24.89 10.30 -37.08
N LEU A 7 24.46 9.62 -36.02
CA LEU A 7 23.66 8.41 -36.11
C LEU A 7 22.28 8.69 -36.72
N SER A 8 21.59 9.74 -36.27
CA SER A 8 20.30 10.16 -36.78
C SER A 8 20.37 10.54 -38.27
N SER A 9 21.40 11.27 -38.69
CA SER A 9 21.60 11.62 -40.09
C SER A 9 21.92 10.40 -40.98
N THR A 10 22.59 9.39 -40.39
CA THR A 10 23.02 8.18 -41.13
C THR A 10 21.87 7.18 -41.27
N PHE A 11 21.09 6.98 -40.23
CA PHE A 11 20.02 5.96 -40.19
C PHE A 11 18.62 6.54 -40.42
N GLY A 12 18.49 7.86 -40.64
CA GLY A 12 17.18 8.50 -40.84
C GLY A 12 16.24 8.47 -39.66
N THR A 13 16.76 8.20 -38.45
CA THR A 13 15.98 8.21 -37.20
C THR A 13 15.97 9.61 -36.59
N THR A 14 14.86 10.00 -36.00
CA THR A 14 14.75 11.26 -35.25
C THR A 14 14.73 10.95 -33.76
N ASN A 15 15.52 11.70 -33.00
CA ASN A 15 15.51 11.59 -31.54
C ASN A 15 14.24 12.22 -30.90
N ASP A 16 13.40 12.84 -31.70
CA ASP A 16 12.21 13.54 -31.29
C ASP A 16 11.03 13.26 -32.23
N PRO A 17 10.48 12.05 -32.22
CA PRO A 17 9.45 11.63 -33.16
C PRO A 17 8.11 12.36 -32.98
N LEU A 18 7.89 13.03 -31.84
CA LEU A 18 6.66 13.75 -31.53
C LEU A 18 6.76 15.26 -31.77
N LEU A 19 7.90 15.77 -32.22
CA LEU A 19 8.12 17.21 -32.44
C LEU A 19 7.12 17.79 -33.42
N GLU A 20 6.82 17.10 -34.51
CA GLU A 20 5.89 17.56 -35.55
C GLU A 20 4.45 17.77 -35.06
N PHE A 21 4.06 17.13 -33.97
CA PHE A 21 2.72 17.22 -33.36
C PHE A 21 2.65 18.23 -32.22
N ASN A 22 3.77 18.79 -31.80
CA ASN A 22 3.86 19.62 -30.59
C ASN A 22 2.94 20.84 -30.64
N ASP A 23 2.98 21.61 -31.73
CA ASP A 23 2.18 22.83 -31.88
C ASP A 23 0.67 22.52 -31.88
N GLN A 24 0.30 21.34 -32.37
CA GLN A 24 -1.11 20.90 -32.36
C GLN A 24 -1.57 20.63 -30.93
N PHE A 25 -0.76 19.89 -30.13
CA PHE A 25 -1.09 19.66 -28.73
C PHE A 25 -1.08 20.92 -27.88
N LEU A 26 -0.17 21.87 -28.14
CA LEU A 26 -0.18 23.18 -27.47
C LEU A 26 -1.39 24.05 -27.83
N SER A 27 -2.05 23.80 -28.96
CA SER A 27 -3.23 24.53 -29.37
C SER A 27 -4.53 24.07 -28.72
N PHE A 28 -4.51 22.90 -28.02
CA PHE A 28 -5.67 22.37 -27.32
C PHE A 28 -5.90 23.15 -26.01
N ASP A 29 -7.17 23.30 -25.63
CA ASP A 29 -7.61 23.86 -24.35
C ASP A 29 -7.75 22.78 -23.23
N TRP A 30 -7.25 21.59 -23.48
CA TRP A 30 -7.26 20.44 -22.57
C TRP A 30 -5.90 19.72 -22.61
N SER A 31 -5.58 19.00 -21.53
CA SER A 31 -4.36 18.21 -21.43
C SER A 31 -4.59 16.75 -21.86
N ALA A 32 -3.67 16.21 -22.68
CA ALA A 32 -3.69 14.79 -23.04
C ALA A 32 -3.48 13.88 -21.81
N LEU A 33 -2.77 14.36 -20.79
CA LEU A 33 -2.58 13.62 -19.54
C LEU A 33 -3.86 13.57 -18.71
N ASP A 34 -4.69 14.63 -18.78
CA ASP A 34 -6.04 14.61 -18.19
C ASP A 34 -6.94 13.59 -18.87
N ASP A 35 -6.93 13.54 -20.20
CA ASP A 35 -7.66 12.54 -20.98
C ASP A 35 -7.27 11.10 -20.57
N PHE A 36 -5.96 10.83 -20.47
CA PHE A 36 -5.49 9.56 -19.91
C PHE A 36 -6.04 9.29 -18.52
N PHE A 37 -6.01 10.28 -17.62
CA PHE A 37 -6.51 10.12 -16.26
C PHE A 37 -8.00 9.80 -16.23
N GLU A 38 -8.81 10.58 -16.95
CA GLU A 38 -10.26 10.46 -16.99
C GLU A 38 -10.72 9.16 -17.67
N GLU A 39 -10.10 8.76 -18.79
CA GLU A 39 -10.52 7.56 -19.51
C GLU A 39 -9.95 6.26 -18.96
N LYS A 40 -8.72 6.32 -18.40
CA LYS A 40 -7.99 5.10 -18.03
C LYS A 40 -7.87 4.86 -16.54
N ILE A 41 -7.83 5.92 -15.72
CA ILE A 41 -7.57 5.80 -14.28
C ILE A 41 -8.84 5.98 -13.47
N GLU A 42 -9.61 7.03 -13.76
CA GLU A 42 -10.82 7.35 -13.00
C GLU A 42 -11.87 6.21 -13.00
N PRO A 43 -12.14 5.51 -14.11
CA PRO A 43 -13.11 4.41 -14.12
C PRO A 43 -12.64 3.13 -13.42
N ARG A 44 -11.35 3.04 -13.03
CA ARG A 44 -10.83 1.84 -12.37
C ARG A 44 -11.35 1.73 -10.94
N ASP A 45 -11.66 0.50 -10.56
CA ASP A 45 -11.94 0.14 -9.16
C ASP A 45 -10.62 -0.01 -8.38
N ILE A 46 -9.98 1.13 -8.11
CA ILE A 46 -8.75 1.24 -7.30
C ILE A 46 -8.94 2.29 -6.22
N ALA A 47 -8.18 2.16 -5.13
CA ALA A 47 -8.27 3.08 -4.00
C ALA A 47 -8.02 4.54 -4.41
N ASP A 48 -8.78 5.49 -3.84
CA ASP A 48 -8.64 6.93 -4.08
C ASP A 48 -7.21 7.42 -3.86
N SER A 49 -6.51 6.88 -2.85
CA SER A 49 -5.09 7.18 -2.62
C SER A 49 -4.17 6.76 -3.76
N THR A 50 -4.57 5.74 -4.55
CA THR A 50 -3.84 5.33 -5.74
C THR A 50 -4.14 6.28 -6.89
N LYS A 51 -5.41 6.64 -7.11
CA LYS A 51 -5.81 7.66 -8.09
C LYS A 51 -5.11 8.99 -7.81
N TYR A 52 -5.09 9.41 -6.55
CA TYR A 52 -4.35 10.60 -6.12
C TYR A 52 -2.86 10.53 -6.48
N GLY A 53 -2.23 9.35 -6.30
CA GLY A 53 -0.83 9.15 -6.70
C GLY A 53 -0.59 9.30 -8.20
N TYR A 54 -1.55 8.89 -9.05
CA TYR A 54 -1.52 9.13 -10.50
C TYR A 54 -1.62 10.62 -10.82
N ARG A 55 -2.62 11.30 -10.23
CA ARG A 55 -2.81 12.74 -10.43
C ARG A 55 -1.57 13.53 -10.02
N LEU A 56 -1.01 13.24 -8.85
CA LEU A 56 0.20 13.92 -8.36
C LEU A 56 1.40 13.77 -9.31
N ALA A 57 1.55 12.62 -9.96
CA ALA A 57 2.65 12.41 -10.91
C ALA A 57 2.44 13.22 -12.21
N ILE A 58 1.20 13.34 -12.65
CA ILE A 58 0.80 14.14 -13.82
C ILE A 58 1.02 15.62 -13.53
N ASP A 59 0.40 16.14 -12.46
CA ASP A 59 0.49 17.55 -12.08
C ASP A 59 1.96 17.99 -11.94
N GLN A 60 2.78 17.14 -11.35
CA GLN A 60 4.20 17.44 -11.14
C GLN A 60 5.02 17.50 -12.43
N LEU A 61 4.68 16.67 -13.44
CA LEU A 61 5.30 16.76 -14.76
C LEU A 61 4.87 18.06 -15.45
N GLU A 62 3.58 18.38 -15.43
CA GLU A 62 3.01 19.57 -16.07
C GLU A 62 3.60 20.85 -15.47
N GLU A 63 3.63 20.97 -14.13
CA GLU A 63 4.26 22.09 -13.43
C GLU A 63 5.75 22.23 -13.80
N TRP A 64 6.50 21.13 -13.79
CA TRP A 64 7.93 21.17 -14.14
C TRP A 64 8.15 21.54 -15.61
N MET A 65 7.31 21.08 -16.51
CA MET A 65 7.42 21.41 -17.94
C MET A 65 7.04 22.87 -18.20
N GLU A 66 6.03 23.42 -17.53
CA GLU A 66 5.68 24.83 -17.65
C GLU A 66 6.86 25.75 -17.28
N GLU A 67 7.65 25.36 -16.27
CA GLU A 67 8.83 26.13 -15.83
C GLU A 67 10.05 25.92 -16.75
N ASN A 68 10.30 24.71 -17.23
CA ASN A 68 11.57 24.35 -17.89
C ASN A 68 11.43 24.16 -19.40
N HIS A 69 10.25 23.87 -19.91
CA HIS A 69 9.96 23.59 -21.31
C HIS A 69 8.60 24.16 -21.74
N PRO A 70 8.35 25.50 -21.58
CA PRO A 70 7.05 26.11 -21.83
C PRO A 70 6.56 25.97 -23.29
N ASP A 71 7.48 25.78 -24.22
CA ASP A 71 7.17 25.59 -25.65
C ASP A 71 6.94 24.11 -26.01
N ARG A 72 6.83 23.23 -25.00
CA ARG A 72 6.69 21.79 -25.23
C ARG A 72 5.48 21.23 -24.50
N SER A 73 4.62 20.55 -25.25
CA SER A 73 3.46 19.85 -24.66
C SER A 73 3.89 18.64 -23.85
N PRO A 74 3.27 18.38 -22.67
CA PRO A 74 3.46 17.14 -21.92
C PRO A 74 3.11 15.85 -22.69
N ALA A 75 2.31 15.93 -23.76
CA ALA A 75 2.07 14.83 -24.68
C ALA A 75 3.21 14.57 -25.66
N CYS A 76 4.14 15.50 -25.81
CA CYS A 76 5.23 15.44 -26.79
C CYS A 76 6.62 15.41 -26.13
N VAL A 77 6.74 14.79 -24.97
CA VAL A 77 8.03 14.63 -24.26
C VAL A 77 8.95 13.73 -25.07
N ASN A 78 10.20 14.18 -25.26
CA ASN A 78 11.25 13.35 -25.81
C ASN A 78 12.12 12.73 -24.70
N GLU A 79 13.11 11.93 -25.08
CA GLU A 79 13.99 11.24 -24.13
C GLU A 79 14.77 12.20 -23.23
N ASP A 80 15.28 13.32 -23.78
CA ASP A 80 16.07 14.29 -23.01
C ASP A 80 15.21 15.01 -21.98
N ILE A 81 13.98 15.37 -22.32
CA ILE A 81 13.02 15.97 -21.38
C ILE A 81 12.62 14.96 -20.29
N ALA A 82 12.31 13.71 -20.67
CA ALA A 82 11.97 12.67 -19.69
C ALA A 82 13.12 12.39 -18.73
N ARG A 83 14.37 12.38 -19.25
CA ARG A 83 15.56 12.25 -18.42
C ARG A 83 15.78 13.46 -17.51
N GLY A 84 15.57 14.68 -18.01
CA GLY A 84 15.61 15.90 -17.22
C GLY A 84 14.63 15.87 -16.06
N PHE A 85 13.39 15.45 -16.32
CA PHE A 85 12.39 15.26 -15.27
C PHE A 85 12.78 14.18 -14.25
N ALA A 86 13.34 13.06 -14.70
CA ALA A 86 13.83 12.02 -13.81
C ALA A 86 14.95 12.51 -12.88
N LEU A 87 15.88 13.33 -13.41
CA LEU A 87 16.93 13.98 -12.62
C LEU A 87 16.34 15.00 -11.63
N TYR A 88 15.38 15.81 -12.05
CA TYR A 88 14.64 16.71 -11.16
C TYR A 88 14.00 15.97 -9.98
N LEU A 89 13.33 14.83 -10.26
CA LEU A 89 12.74 14.00 -9.20
C LEU A 89 13.80 13.49 -8.20
N ARG A 90 15.00 13.16 -8.68
CA ARG A 90 16.09 12.66 -7.86
C ARG A 90 16.80 13.76 -7.09
N ASP A 91 17.23 14.80 -7.79
CA ASP A 91 18.23 15.77 -7.30
C ASP A 91 17.62 17.01 -6.62
N GLU A 92 16.44 17.46 -7.11
CA GLU A 92 15.79 18.66 -6.57
C GLU A 92 14.63 18.30 -5.62
N ARG A 93 13.85 17.25 -5.97
CA ARG A 93 12.76 16.78 -5.12
C ARG A 93 13.20 15.74 -4.10
N GLU A 94 14.45 15.29 -4.16
CA GLU A 94 15.04 14.29 -3.27
C GLU A 94 14.11 13.07 -3.06
N ASN A 95 13.38 12.68 -4.10
CA ASN A 95 12.50 11.52 -4.00
C ASN A 95 13.34 10.26 -3.82
N ASP A 96 12.90 9.39 -2.93
CA ASP A 96 13.48 8.05 -2.88
C ASP A 96 13.27 7.27 -4.19
N PRO A 97 14.15 6.29 -4.49
CA PRO A 97 14.14 5.55 -5.77
C PRO A 97 12.79 4.93 -6.11
N GLU A 98 12.08 4.41 -5.11
CA GLU A 98 10.77 3.77 -5.31
C GLU A 98 9.69 4.82 -5.67
N THR A 99 9.71 5.97 -5.02
CA THR A 99 8.77 7.08 -5.28
C THR A 99 9.01 7.69 -6.65
N ALA A 100 10.26 7.97 -7.01
CA ALA A 100 10.62 8.47 -8.34
C ALA A 100 10.26 7.46 -9.44
N GLY A 101 10.63 6.20 -9.25
CA GLY A 101 10.30 5.11 -10.19
C GLY A 101 8.79 4.93 -10.39
N ARG A 102 7.99 5.11 -9.33
CA ARG A 102 6.51 5.05 -9.42
C ARG A 102 5.94 6.21 -10.23
N LYS A 103 6.42 7.43 -10.04
CA LYS A 103 5.99 8.59 -10.82
C LYS A 103 6.30 8.42 -12.31
N LEU A 104 7.53 8.03 -12.63
CA LEU A 104 7.90 7.75 -14.02
C LEU A 104 7.10 6.59 -14.62
N TYR A 105 6.76 5.58 -13.82
CA TYR A 105 5.88 4.49 -14.27
C TYR A 105 4.48 4.97 -14.62
N VAL A 106 3.90 5.88 -13.84
CA VAL A 106 2.60 6.51 -14.17
C VAL A 106 2.64 7.20 -15.52
N LEU A 107 3.69 8.00 -15.76
CA LEU A 107 3.87 8.74 -17.01
C LEU A 107 4.14 7.79 -18.20
N SER A 108 4.89 6.72 -17.97
CA SER A 108 5.05 5.64 -18.93
C SER A 108 3.71 5.01 -19.33
N GLN A 109 2.80 4.80 -18.34
CA GLN A 109 1.46 4.29 -18.65
C GLN A 109 0.62 5.26 -19.48
N ALA A 110 0.78 6.57 -19.30
CA ALA A 110 0.12 7.57 -20.15
C ALA A 110 0.61 7.46 -21.59
N TYR A 111 1.91 7.36 -21.81
CA TYR A 111 2.48 7.19 -23.14
C TYR A 111 2.12 5.84 -23.79
N GLN A 112 1.98 4.78 -23.01
CA GLN A 112 1.41 3.51 -23.50
C GLN A 112 -0.07 3.63 -23.87
N TYR A 113 -0.84 4.44 -23.17
CA TYR A 113 -2.21 4.75 -23.54
C TYR A 113 -2.26 5.51 -24.87
N PHE A 114 -1.51 6.60 -25.01
CA PHE A 114 -1.45 7.37 -26.25
C PHE A 114 -1.04 6.52 -27.46
N SER A 115 -0.05 5.65 -27.29
CA SER A 115 0.43 4.78 -28.37
C SER A 115 -0.58 3.73 -28.83
N LYS A 116 -1.52 3.34 -27.97
CA LYS A 116 -2.57 2.35 -28.28
C LYS A 116 -3.90 2.99 -28.67
N HIS A 117 -4.07 4.28 -28.43
CA HIS A 117 -5.29 4.99 -28.72
C HIS A 117 -5.30 5.49 -30.16
N PRO A 118 -6.33 5.20 -30.99
CA PRO A 118 -6.32 5.45 -32.43
C PRO A 118 -6.26 6.93 -32.80
N ASN A 119 -6.65 7.84 -31.92
CA ASN A 119 -6.69 9.28 -32.19
C ASN A 119 -5.39 9.99 -31.83
N TYR A 120 -4.44 9.31 -31.18
CA TYR A 120 -3.14 9.89 -30.82
C TYR A 120 -2.06 9.51 -31.86
N PRO A 121 -1.14 10.42 -32.20
CA PRO A 121 -0.09 10.16 -33.18
C PRO A 121 1.08 9.31 -32.62
N HIS A 122 0.97 8.83 -31.39
CA HIS A 122 2.01 8.09 -30.67
C HIS A 122 2.13 6.63 -31.08
N GLY A 123 1.25 6.16 -31.95
CA GLY A 123 1.31 4.79 -32.46
C GLY A 123 2.62 4.55 -33.22
N GLY A 124 3.41 3.56 -32.77
CA GLY A 124 4.64 3.18 -33.45
C GLY A 124 4.39 2.74 -34.87
N LYS A 125 5.39 2.94 -35.75
CA LYS A 125 5.38 2.33 -37.08
C LYS A 125 5.40 0.81 -36.91
N LEU A 126 4.61 0.13 -37.72
CA LEU A 126 4.70 -1.32 -37.86
C LEU A 126 6.06 -1.62 -38.47
N GLU A 127 6.95 -2.21 -37.70
CA GLU A 127 8.23 -2.72 -38.22
C GLU A 127 8.13 -4.25 -38.24
N ASP A 128 8.40 -4.84 -39.38
CA ASP A 128 8.53 -6.28 -39.49
C ASP A 128 9.92 -6.66 -38.99
N ASP A 129 10.00 -7.58 -38.02
CA ASP A 129 11.26 -8.17 -37.59
C ASP A 129 11.85 -9.09 -38.69
N GLU A 130 13.11 -9.54 -38.50
CA GLU A 130 13.79 -10.42 -39.44
C GLU A 130 13.06 -11.77 -39.66
N ASP A 131 12.16 -12.13 -38.78
CA ASP A 131 11.33 -13.35 -38.85
C ASP A 131 9.94 -13.08 -39.45
N GLY A 132 9.63 -11.84 -39.86
CA GLY A 132 8.36 -11.45 -40.47
C GLY A 132 7.23 -11.26 -39.48
N ASN A 133 7.52 -11.13 -38.19
CA ASN A 133 6.52 -10.75 -37.17
C ASN A 133 6.44 -9.23 -37.08
N THR A 134 5.25 -8.71 -37.16
CA THR A 134 5.01 -7.28 -37.05
C THR A 134 5.15 -6.85 -35.58
N GLN A 135 6.22 -6.12 -35.24
CA GLN A 135 6.38 -5.49 -33.94
C GLN A 135 6.01 -4.01 -34.02
N ILE A 136 5.23 -3.54 -33.05
CA ILE A 136 4.99 -2.12 -32.87
C ILE A 136 6.09 -1.59 -31.96
N SER A 137 7.05 -0.86 -32.54
CA SER A 137 8.04 -0.14 -31.74
C SER A 137 7.35 1.06 -31.09
N LEU A 138 6.99 0.91 -29.81
CA LEU A 138 6.34 1.96 -29.03
C LEU A 138 7.41 2.88 -28.48
N TYR A 139 7.46 4.12 -28.97
CA TYR A 139 8.29 5.15 -28.37
C TYR A 139 7.73 5.58 -27.00
N ASN A 140 8.45 5.25 -25.94
CA ASN A 140 8.09 5.64 -24.59
C ASN A 140 9.28 6.27 -23.86
N PRO A 141 9.39 7.61 -23.84
CA PRO A 141 10.53 8.31 -23.27
C PRO A 141 10.70 8.07 -21.77
N PHE A 142 9.61 7.83 -21.05
CA PHE A 142 9.67 7.59 -19.60
C PHE A 142 10.18 6.19 -19.25
N ASP A 143 9.92 5.17 -20.07
CA ASP A 143 10.54 3.85 -19.88
C ASP A 143 12.05 3.93 -20.12
N ILE A 144 12.46 4.64 -21.18
CA ILE A 144 13.87 4.89 -21.48
C ILE A 144 14.54 5.65 -20.33
N ALA A 145 13.89 6.71 -19.80
CA ALA A 145 14.43 7.48 -18.68
C ALA A 145 14.58 6.63 -17.40
N ARG A 146 13.63 5.72 -17.11
CA ARG A 146 13.70 4.80 -15.98
C ARG A 146 14.89 3.84 -16.06
N GLU A 147 15.24 3.41 -17.26
CA GLU A 147 16.38 2.51 -17.48
C GLU A 147 17.72 3.26 -17.41
N LYS A 148 17.75 4.49 -17.90
CA LYS A 148 18.99 5.27 -18.03
C LYS A 148 19.37 6.08 -16.80
N VAL A 149 18.38 6.50 -15.97
CA VAL A 149 18.64 7.28 -14.76
C VAL A 149 18.79 6.35 -13.57
N ASN A 150 20.00 6.32 -13.01
CA ASN A 150 20.23 5.59 -11.76
C ASN A 150 19.78 6.47 -10.58
N PHE A 151 18.76 5.99 -9.85
CA PHE A 151 18.27 6.62 -8.62
C PHE A 151 19.04 6.17 -7.37
N GLY A 152 20.04 5.33 -7.53
CA GLY A 152 20.74 4.69 -6.40
C GLY A 152 19.90 3.57 -5.77
N ASP A 153 20.55 2.84 -4.89
CA ASP A 153 19.85 1.89 -4.04
C ASP A 153 19.29 2.62 -2.83
N LYS A 154 18.02 2.34 -2.51
CA LYS A 154 17.47 2.79 -1.24
C LYS A 154 18.08 1.95 -0.15
N ASP A 155 18.91 2.56 0.69
CA ASP A 155 19.31 1.95 1.96
C ASP A 155 18.02 1.67 2.75
N ARG A 156 17.55 0.41 2.70
CA ARG A 156 16.40 -0.04 3.46
C ARG A 156 16.78 -0.04 4.92
N LYS A 157 16.44 1.06 5.59
CA LYS A 157 16.56 1.13 7.04
C LYS A 157 15.74 0.00 7.66
N GLU A 158 16.38 -0.80 8.49
CA GLU A 158 15.70 -1.86 9.21
C GLU A 158 14.83 -1.27 10.33
N PRO A 159 13.67 -1.89 10.63
CA PRO A 159 12.93 -1.51 11.82
C PRO A 159 13.76 -1.81 13.08
N PRO A 160 13.68 -0.97 14.13
CA PRO A 160 14.43 -1.21 15.35
C PRO A 160 14.01 -2.55 15.98
N ARG A 161 14.98 -3.22 16.60
CA ARG A 161 14.70 -4.42 17.39
C ARG A 161 14.07 -4.03 18.71
N ILE A 162 12.86 -4.49 18.96
CA ILE A 162 12.13 -4.30 20.22
C ILE A 162 11.76 -5.67 20.78
N THR A 163 12.02 -5.85 22.07
CA THR A 163 11.70 -7.08 22.80
C THR A 163 10.25 -7.06 23.30
N LYS A 164 9.73 -8.22 23.68
CA LYS A 164 8.41 -8.32 24.31
C LYS A 164 8.37 -7.59 25.66
N GLU A 165 9.48 -7.56 26.36
CA GLU A 165 9.68 -6.88 27.65
C GLU A 165 9.55 -5.36 27.48
N GLU A 166 10.18 -4.77 26.48
CA GLU A 166 10.07 -3.35 26.12
C GLU A 166 8.63 -2.99 25.70
N VAL A 167 7.97 -3.84 24.91
CA VAL A 167 6.55 -3.65 24.57
C VAL A 167 5.69 -3.64 25.82
N ARG A 168 5.94 -4.56 26.78
CA ARG A 168 5.22 -4.64 28.04
C ARG A 168 5.44 -3.41 28.90
N GLU A 169 6.66 -2.90 28.96
CA GLU A 169 7.01 -1.67 29.67
C GLU A 169 6.25 -0.47 29.07
N LYS A 170 6.27 -0.30 27.76
CA LYS A 170 5.50 0.76 27.08
C LYS A 170 4.01 0.66 27.35
N LEU A 171 3.45 -0.54 27.31
CA LEU A 171 2.04 -0.76 27.62
C LEU A 171 1.69 -0.49 29.09
N SER A 172 2.62 -0.70 30.03
CA SER A 172 2.42 -0.33 31.43
C SER A 172 2.27 1.18 31.63
N GLY A 173 2.95 1.98 30.81
CA GLY A 173 2.79 3.43 30.76
C GLY A 173 1.54 3.92 30.01
N CYS A 174 0.87 3.05 29.27
CA CYS A 174 -0.30 3.41 28.47
C CYS A 174 -1.58 3.39 29.31
N ARG A 175 -1.95 4.53 29.88
CA ARG A 175 -3.15 4.67 30.73
C ARG A 175 -4.45 4.81 29.94
N ASN A 176 -4.39 5.20 28.68
CA ASN A 176 -5.57 5.36 27.83
C ASN A 176 -5.98 3.99 27.28
N ILE A 177 -7.17 3.52 27.70
CA ILE A 177 -7.69 2.17 27.38
C ILE A 177 -7.84 2.00 25.85
N ARG A 178 -8.34 3.00 25.14
CA ARG A 178 -8.47 2.96 23.67
C ARG A 178 -7.11 2.85 22.97
N GLU A 179 -6.14 3.66 23.40
CA GLU A 179 -4.79 3.63 22.83
C GLU A 179 -4.10 2.30 23.10
N ARG A 180 -4.29 1.75 24.29
CA ARG A 180 -3.82 0.40 24.67
C ARG A 180 -4.43 -0.66 23.75
N LEU A 181 -5.75 -0.60 23.50
CA LEU A 181 -6.44 -1.52 22.59
C LEU A 181 -5.84 -1.48 21.19
N VAL A 182 -5.65 -0.28 20.64
CA VAL A 182 -5.02 -0.10 19.30
C VAL A 182 -3.67 -0.80 19.22
N ILE A 183 -2.81 -0.55 20.19
CA ILE A 183 -1.45 -1.11 20.22
C ILE A 183 -1.50 -2.64 20.37
N VAL A 184 -2.27 -3.14 21.33
CA VAL A 184 -2.33 -4.58 21.60
C VAL A 184 -2.88 -5.35 20.40
N LEU A 185 -3.98 -4.89 19.78
CA LEU A 185 -4.54 -5.59 18.62
C LEU A 185 -3.58 -5.61 17.43
N GLN A 186 -2.81 -4.54 17.19
CA GLN A 186 -1.82 -4.56 16.12
C GLN A 186 -0.65 -5.51 16.40
N PHE A 187 -0.19 -5.61 17.64
CA PHE A 187 0.81 -6.61 18.00
C PHE A 187 0.25 -8.04 17.92
N LYS A 188 -0.91 -8.29 18.49
CA LYS A 188 -1.49 -9.62 18.62
C LYS A 188 -2.03 -10.20 17.32
N LEU A 189 -2.61 -9.37 16.46
CA LEU A 189 -3.29 -9.82 15.25
C LEU A 189 -2.56 -9.42 13.97
N GLY A 190 -1.47 -8.65 14.07
CA GLY A 190 -0.71 -8.18 12.91
C GLY A 190 -1.50 -7.29 11.94
N LEU A 191 -2.50 -6.55 12.44
CA LEU A 191 -3.41 -5.75 11.61
C LEU A 191 -2.74 -4.53 11.00
N ARG A 192 -3.12 -4.19 9.77
CA ARG A 192 -2.83 -2.88 9.20
C ARG A 192 -3.68 -1.82 9.89
N ALA A 193 -3.23 -0.56 9.90
CA ALA A 193 -3.98 0.54 10.53
C ALA A 193 -5.40 0.66 9.97
N SER A 194 -5.57 0.55 8.65
CA SER A 194 -6.89 0.58 8.01
C SER A 194 -7.78 -0.62 8.39
N GLU A 195 -7.22 -1.82 8.48
CA GLU A 195 -7.96 -3.00 8.92
C GLU A 195 -8.48 -2.82 10.35
N LEU A 196 -7.61 -2.32 11.24
CA LEU A 196 -7.96 -2.06 12.63
C LEU A 196 -9.09 -1.01 12.76
N CYS A 197 -9.00 0.10 12.03
CA CYS A 197 -10.02 1.15 12.00
C CYS A 197 -11.36 0.66 11.43
N ASN A 198 -11.30 -0.33 10.54
CA ASN A 198 -12.46 -0.85 9.82
C ASN A 198 -13.22 -1.96 10.56
N ILE A 199 -12.74 -2.44 11.69
CA ILE A 199 -13.43 -3.48 12.48
C ILE A 199 -14.80 -2.98 12.93
N ARG A 200 -15.83 -3.81 12.70
CA ARG A 200 -17.20 -3.57 13.18
C ARG A 200 -17.50 -4.40 14.41
N LEU A 201 -18.49 -3.96 15.19
CA LEU A 201 -18.95 -4.67 16.37
C LEU A 201 -19.46 -6.09 16.06
N SER A 202 -20.09 -6.29 14.89
CA SER A 202 -20.54 -7.61 14.43
C SER A 202 -19.42 -8.58 14.07
N GLU A 203 -18.20 -8.09 13.83
CA GLU A 203 -17.09 -8.84 13.24
C GLU A 203 -16.14 -9.46 14.28
N PHE A 204 -16.42 -9.35 15.54
CA PHE A 204 -15.70 -10.09 16.59
C PHE A 204 -16.66 -10.63 17.64
N HIS A 205 -16.26 -11.72 18.26
CA HIS A 205 -16.98 -12.30 19.39
C HIS A 205 -16.02 -12.52 20.54
N ILE A 206 -16.42 -12.05 21.74
CA ILE A 206 -15.75 -12.34 23.00
C ILE A 206 -16.77 -12.87 24.00
N ARG A 207 -16.45 -13.94 24.70
CA ARG A 207 -17.33 -14.52 25.71
C ARG A 207 -17.47 -13.57 26.89
N GLY A 208 -18.71 -13.25 27.28
CA GLY A 208 -19.02 -12.46 28.47
C GLY A 208 -20.47 -11.94 28.49
N GLU A 209 -21.27 -12.33 29.49
CA GLU A 209 -22.70 -12.01 29.55
C GLU A 209 -22.98 -10.51 29.47
N LEU A 210 -22.33 -9.71 30.32
CA LEU A 210 -22.53 -8.25 30.37
C LEU A 210 -22.20 -7.53 29.07
N VAL A 211 -21.19 -7.99 28.34
CA VAL A 211 -20.80 -7.36 27.07
C VAL A 211 -21.78 -7.73 25.96
N ASN A 212 -22.25 -8.96 25.93
CA ASN A 212 -23.24 -9.44 24.97
C ASN A 212 -24.60 -8.76 25.13
N GLU A 213 -24.99 -8.42 26.37
CA GLU A 213 -26.23 -7.70 26.65
C GLU A 213 -26.20 -6.26 26.11
N HIS A 214 -25.06 -5.57 26.22
CA HIS A 214 -24.89 -4.19 25.73
C HIS A 214 -24.58 -4.06 24.23
N TYR A 215 -24.01 -5.11 23.65
CA TYR A 215 -23.64 -5.16 22.23
C TYR A 215 -24.22 -6.42 21.56
N PRO A 216 -25.55 -6.48 21.37
CA PRO A 216 -26.24 -7.68 20.84
C PRO A 216 -25.80 -8.04 19.41
N GLU A 217 -25.26 -7.09 18.65
CA GLU A 217 -24.70 -7.31 17.31
C GLU A 217 -23.35 -8.03 17.33
N MET A 218 -22.67 -8.08 18.48
CA MET A 218 -21.33 -8.69 18.57
C MET A 218 -21.36 -10.16 18.19
N GLY A 219 -20.50 -10.54 17.25
CA GLY A 219 -20.40 -11.92 16.75
C GLY A 219 -21.52 -12.33 15.80
N SER A 220 -22.38 -11.42 15.38
CA SER A 220 -23.48 -11.74 14.44
C SER A 220 -23.02 -11.98 13.00
N HIS A 221 -21.76 -11.68 12.66
CA HIS A 221 -21.22 -11.92 11.32
C HIS A 221 -21.18 -13.43 11.00
N TYR A 222 -21.63 -13.81 9.81
CA TYR A 222 -21.80 -15.23 9.44
C TYR A 222 -20.50 -16.06 9.50
N HIS A 223 -19.34 -15.46 9.26
CA HIS A 223 -18.04 -16.11 9.42
C HIS A 223 -17.66 -16.45 10.87
N LEU A 224 -18.38 -15.89 11.84
CA LEU A 224 -18.15 -16.17 13.27
C LEU A 224 -19.11 -17.21 13.85
N GLN A 225 -20.01 -17.77 13.04
CA GLN A 225 -20.94 -18.81 13.52
C GLN A 225 -20.18 -20.02 14.08
N GLY A 226 -20.48 -20.37 15.33
CA GLY A 226 -19.80 -21.45 16.04
C GLY A 226 -18.37 -21.16 16.50
N ARG A 227 -17.87 -19.94 16.31
CA ARG A 227 -16.51 -19.52 16.69
C ARG A 227 -16.59 -18.47 17.80
N GLU A 228 -16.25 -18.88 18.99
CA GLU A 228 -16.14 -17.99 20.13
C GLU A 228 -14.72 -17.44 20.24
N ASN A 229 -14.60 -16.23 20.79
CA ASN A 229 -13.29 -15.56 20.97
C ASN A 229 -12.50 -15.45 19.65
N ALA A 230 -13.15 -14.98 18.62
CA ALA A 230 -12.60 -14.83 17.29
C ALA A 230 -12.95 -13.45 16.70
N ILE A 231 -12.17 -13.04 15.70
CA ILE A 231 -12.39 -11.81 14.94
C ILE A 231 -12.30 -12.10 13.46
N TYR A 232 -13.25 -11.56 12.70
CA TYR A 232 -13.24 -11.59 11.24
C TYR A 232 -12.65 -10.29 10.68
N ILE A 233 -11.75 -10.41 9.74
CA ILE A 233 -11.13 -9.28 9.04
C ILE A 233 -11.45 -9.42 7.55
N PRO A 234 -12.31 -8.57 7.00
CA PRO A 234 -12.65 -8.55 5.57
C PRO A 234 -11.44 -8.24 4.69
N ASP A 235 -11.47 -8.73 3.45
CA ASP A 235 -10.51 -8.31 2.43
C ASP A 235 -10.88 -6.95 1.80
N ASN A 236 -10.10 -6.52 0.82
CA ASN A 236 -10.33 -5.24 0.14
C ASN A 236 -11.60 -5.24 -0.72
N ASN A 237 -12.04 -6.42 -1.23
CA ASN A 237 -13.23 -6.51 -2.08
C ASN A 237 -14.50 -6.36 -1.24
N GLU A 238 -14.52 -6.99 -0.07
CA GLU A 238 -15.65 -6.88 0.86
C GLU A 238 -15.68 -5.52 1.58
N ARG A 239 -14.51 -4.98 1.89
CA ARG A 239 -14.38 -3.69 2.56
C ARG A 239 -13.29 -2.82 1.91
N PRO A 240 -13.69 -1.89 1.03
CA PRO A 240 -12.77 -0.92 0.45
C PRO A 240 -11.99 -0.18 1.54
N GLY A 241 -10.69 -0.02 1.32
CA GLY A 241 -9.75 0.56 2.29
C GLY A 241 -8.97 -0.45 3.13
N ASN A 242 -9.44 -1.70 3.26
CA ASN A 242 -8.59 -2.80 3.71
C ASN A 242 -7.63 -3.17 2.57
N LYS A 243 -6.33 -3.27 2.89
CA LYS A 243 -5.32 -3.66 1.90
C LYS A 243 -5.04 -5.17 1.88
N SER A 244 -5.82 -5.95 2.62
CA SER A 244 -5.76 -7.42 2.59
C SER A 244 -6.31 -7.94 1.28
N GLN A 245 -5.61 -8.89 0.70
CA GLN A 245 -6.08 -9.60 -0.49
C GLN A 245 -6.90 -10.86 -0.13
N ARG A 246 -6.98 -11.19 1.14
CA ARG A 246 -7.73 -12.34 1.66
C ARG A 246 -8.40 -11.99 2.97
N ALA A 247 -9.70 -12.26 3.04
CA ALA A 247 -10.45 -12.23 4.28
C ALA A 247 -10.01 -13.38 5.20
N ARG A 248 -10.11 -13.18 6.52
CA ARG A 248 -9.64 -14.16 7.49
C ARG A 248 -10.35 -14.06 8.83
N VAL A 249 -10.43 -15.19 9.52
CA VAL A 249 -10.83 -15.24 10.93
C VAL A 249 -9.60 -15.53 11.78
N LEU A 250 -9.40 -14.76 12.85
CA LEU A 250 -8.28 -14.91 13.77
C LEU A 250 -8.78 -15.16 15.19
N PRO A 251 -8.06 -15.99 15.97
CA PRO A 251 -8.39 -16.20 17.38
C PRO A 251 -8.06 -14.93 18.19
N LEU A 252 -8.83 -14.70 19.25
CA LEU A 252 -8.57 -13.69 20.26
C LEU A 252 -8.07 -14.37 21.54
N ASP A 253 -6.80 -14.19 21.86
CA ASP A 253 -6.24 -14.66 23.13
C ASP A 253 -6.80 -13.89 24.32
N GLU A 254 -6.47 -14.33 25.53
CA GLU A 254 -6.98 -13.73 26.75
C GLU A 254 -6.66 -12.23 26.88
N GLU A 255 -5.44 -11.82 26.53
CA GLU A 255 -5.03 -10.41 26.58
C GLU A 255 -5.81 -9.55 25.57
N SER A 256 -5.99 -10.05 24.33
CA SER A 256 -6.80 -9.36 23.31
C SER A 256 -8.25 -9.20 23.76
N ARG A 257 -8.85 -10.24 24.34
CA ARG A 257 -10.23 -10.18 24.86
C ARG A 257 -10.37 -9.21 26.02
N GLU A 258 -9.40 -9.16 26.91
CA GLU A 258 -9.45 -8.26 28.06
C GLU A 258 -9.38 -6.79 27.63
N VAL A 259 -8.44 -6.41 26.76
CA VAL A 259 -8.37 -5.03 26.30
C VAL A 259 -9.59 -4.61 25.46
N ILE A 260 -10.20 -5.52 24.70
CA ILE A 260 -11.47 -5.26 24.00
C ILE A 260 -12.58 -5.03 25.06
N ARG A 261 -12.70 -5.89 26.05
CA ARG A 261 -13.71 -5.80 27.10
C ARG A 261 -13.58 -4.51 27.92
N GLU A 262 -12.37 -4.13 28.31
CA GLU A 262 -12.10 -2.86 28.98
C GLU A 262 -12.55 -1.66 28.15
N TYR A 263 -12.25 -1.67 26.86
CA TYR A 263 -12.64 -0.58 25.97
C TYR A 263 -14.17 -0.52 25.76
N LEU A 264 -14.82 -1.64 25.56
CA LEU A 264 -16.28 -1.69 25.36
C LEU A 264 -17.05 -1.11 26.57
N LYS A 265 -16.52 -1.24 27.78
CA LYS A 265 -17.12 -0.64 28.99
C LYS A 265 -17.14 0.89 28.99
N ILE A 266 -16.23 1.52 28.22
CA ILE A 266 -16.07 2.97 28.16
C ILE A 266 -16.27 3.54 26.75
N ARG A 267 -16.56 2.68 25.78
CA ARG A 267 -16.82 3.12 24.42
C ARG A 267 -18.03 4.05 24.42
N PRO A 268 -17.93 5.26 23.79
CA PRO A 268 -19.06 6.16 23.66
C PRO A 268 -20.27 5.48 23.02
N ASP A 269 -21.45 5.74 23.56
CA ASP A 269 -22.72 5.29 22.99
C ASP A 269 -23.11 6.25 21.85
N VAL A 270 -22.80 5.86 20.62
CA VAL A 270 -23.06 6.62 19.40
C VAL A 270 -23.54 5.68 18.31
N ASP A 271 -24.29 6.24 17.35
CA ASP A 271 -24.77 5.51 16.18
C ASP A 271 -23.59 5.18 15.21
N SER A 272 -22.79 4.21 15.59
CA SER A 272 -21.67 3.71 14.81
C SER A 272 -21.43 2.24 15.09
N ASP A 273 -21.32 1.45 14.03
CA ASP A 273 -20.99 0.02 14.10
C ASP A 273 -19.49 -0.25 14.26
N ARG A 274 -18.64 0.80 14.21
CA ARG A 274 -17.18 0.66 14.31
C ARG A 274 -16.74 0.36 15.73
N LEU A 275 -15.82 -0.61 15.89
CA LEU A 275 -15.22 -0.88 17.20
C LEU A 275 -14.51 0.37 17.74
N LEU A 276 -13.62 0.97 16.96
CA LEU A 276 -12.77 2.07 17.40
C LEU A 276 -13.36 3.43 17.02
N LEU A 277 -13.47 4.29 18.02
CA LEU A 277 -13.92 5.67 17.87
C LEU A 277 -12.78 6.65 18.21
N SER A 278 -12.79 7.83 17.58
CA SER A 278 -11.88 8.91 17.91
C SER A 278 -12.12 9.44 19.32
N GLY A 279 -11.10 10.01 19.96
CA GLY A 279 -11.22 10.47 21.34
C GLY A 279 -11.95 11.80 21.52
N ASN A 280 -11.96 12.62 20.48
CA ASN A 280 -12.46 13.98 20.58
C ASN A 280 -13.91 14.11 20.06
N THR A 281 -14.23 13.38 18.99
CA THR A 281 -15.50 13.53 18.27
C THR A 281 -16.42 12.32 18.38
N ALA A 282 -15.91 11.20 18.95
CA ALA A 282 -16.61 9.90 18.98
C ALA A 282 -17.05 9.40 17.59
N THR A 283 -16.43 9.90 16.51
CA THR A 283 -16.58 9.38 15.14
C THR A 283 -15.68 8.17 14.93
N PRO A 284 -15.87 7.35 13.87
CA PRO A 284 -14.95 6.28 13.54
C PRO A 284 -13.49 6.76 13.50
N MET A 285 -12.59 5.98 14.11
CA MET A 285 -11.16 6.28 14.11
C MET A 285 -10.57 6.08 12.70
N GLU A 286 -9.75 7.01 12.27
CA GLU A 286 -9.01 6.93 11.02
C GLU A 286 -7.56 6.47 11.23
N LYS A 287 -6.89 6.07 10.15
CA LYS A 287 -5.50 5.54 10.17
C LYS A 287 -4.49 6.55 10.74
N GLU A 288 -4.74 7.85 10.58
CA GLU A 288 -3.94 8.94 11.14
C GLU A 288 -3.97 8.93 12.67
N GLY A 289 -5.14 8.61 13.26
CA GLY A 289 -5.28 8.43 14.71
C GLY A 289 -4.45 7.25 15.22
N VAL A 290 -4.43 6.14 14.50
CA VAL A 290 -3.57 4.99 14.82
C VAL A 290 -2.09 5.39 14.73
N GLN A 291 -1.69 6.10 13.66
CA GLN A 291 -0.33 6.56 13.48
C GLN A 291 0.11 7.55 14.59
N TYR A 292 -0.79 8.45 15.00
CA TYR A 292 -0.54 9.36 16.12
C TYR A 292 -0.25 8.59 17.42
N ILE A 293 -1.05 7.55 17.72
CA ILE A 293 -0.86 6.70 18.92
C ILE A 293 0.53 6.05 18.90
N TRP A 294 0.94 5.48 17.77
CA TRP A 294 2.26 4.89 17.63
C TRP A 294 3.38 5.91 17.84
N LYS A 295 3.29 7.10 17.22
CA LYS A 295 4.25 8.19 17.44
C LYS A 295 4.34 8.59 18.91
N LYS A 296 3.20 8.75 19.57
CA LYS A 296 3.10 9.17 20.98
C LYS A 296 3.86 8.24 21.93
N TYR A 297 3.78 6.92 21.74
CA TYR A 297 4.35 5.95 22.69
C TYR A 297 5.77 5.51 22.37
N TRP A 298 6.19 5.62 21.10
CA TRP A 298 7.51 5.15 20.69
C TRP A 298 8.47 6.24 20.27
N ARG A 299 8.01 7.42 19.86
CA ARG A 299 8.91 8.55 19.57
C ARG A 299 9.03 9.49 20.78
N PRO A 300 10.16 10.13 21.03
CA PRO A 300 11.36 10.19 20.18
C PRO A 300 12.34 9.02 20.35
N GLU A 301 12.10 8.09 21.29
CA GLU A 301 13.05 7.03 21.63
C GLU A 301 13.40 6.12 20.44
N TYR A 302 12.40 5.85 19.57
CA TYR A 302 12.55 5.06 18.35
C TYR A 302 12.20 5.87 17.11
N ASP A 303 12.75 7.08 17.03
CA ASP A 303 12.63 7.89 15.81
C ASP A 303 13.62 7.44 14.74
N GLU A 304 13.53 8.02 13.56
CA GLU A 304 14.38 7.68 12.44
C GLU A 304 15.85 8.04 12.75
N THR A 305 16.75 7.12 12.43
CA THR A 305 18.19 7.31 12.51
C THR A 305 18.83 7.05 11.14
N GLU A 306 20.15 7.16 11.05
CA GLU A 306 20.90 6.77 9.86
C GLU A 306 20.67 5.28 9.51
N TYR A 307 20.55 4.41 10.52
CA TYR A 307 20.52 2.95 10.35
C TYR A 307 19.13 2.34 10.53
N THR A 308 18.24 2.99 11.24
CA THR A 308 16.93 2.42 11.59
C THR A 308 15.77 3.29 11.13
N ALA A 309 14.72 2.65 10.63
CA ALA A 309 13.47 3.30 10.33
C ALA A 309 12.72 3.69 11.61
N ALA A 310 12.02 4.81 11.58
CA ALA A 310 11.17 5.21 12.70
C ALA A 310 10.02 4.21 12.93
N ILE A 311 9.66 3.99 14.19
CA ILE A 311 8.47 3.21 14.52
C ILE A 311 7.21 3.98 14.13
N GLY A 312 6.31 3.29 13.45
CA GLY A 312 4.99 3.76 13.07
C GLY A 312 3.94 2.66 13.15
N SER A 313 2.74 2.95 12.64
CA SER A 313 1.57 2.06 12.72
C SER A 313 1.73 0.69 12.02
N HIS A 314 2.79 0.48 11.26
CA HIS A 314 3.12 -0.84 10.67
C HIS A 314 4.00 -1.71 11.57
N PHE A 315 4.57 -1.14 12.63
CA PHE A 315 5.53 -1.85 13.47
C PHE A 315 4.91 -3.06 14.19
N GLY A 316 3.69 -2.95 14.72
CA GLY A 316 3.00 -4.07 15.34
C GLY A 316 2.84 -5.26 14.39
N ARG A 317 2.51 -4.99 13.13
CA ARG A 317 2.45 -6.02 12.08
C ARG A 317 3.82 -6.58 11.71
N HIS A 318 4.86 -5.76 11.71
CA HIS A 318 6.24 -6.20 11.52
C HIS A 318 6.68 -7.14 12.64
N PHE A 319 6.45 -6.75 13.88
CA PHE A 319 6.75 -7.56 15.06
C PHE A 319 6.00 -8.90 15.02
N PHE A 320 4.70 -8.89 14.72
CA PHE A 320 3.89 -10.09 14.54
C PHE A 320 4.47 -11.00 13.47
N GLY A 321 4.78 -10.45 12.29
CA GLY A 321 5.38 -11.22 11.19
C GLY A 321 6.73 -11.83 11.54
N THR A 322 7.61 -11.07 12.20
CA THR A 322 8.93 -11.54 12.65
C THR A 322 8.81 -12.62 13.72
N PHE A 323 7.90 -12.42 14.69
CA PHE A 323 7.68 -13.44 15.72
C PHE A 323 7.23 -14.77 15.10
N TRP A 324 6.19 -14.75 14.27
CA TRP A 324 5.66 -15.97 13.65
C TRP A 324 6.60 -16.58 12.61
N GLY A 325 7.38 -15.76 11.90
CA GLY A 325 8.42 -16.25 10.99
C GLY A 325 9.56 -17.00 11.69
N ASN A 326 9.80 -16.70 12.97
CA ASN A 326 10.79 -17.40 13.81
C ASN A 326 10.20 -18.60 14.57
N GLN A 327 8.90 -18.87 14.44
CA GLN A 327 8.28 -20.07 14.96
C GLN A 327 8.29 -21.16 13.87
N ASP A 328 8.28 -22.41 14.31
CA ASP A 328 8.06 -23.54 13.40
C ASP A 328 6.56 -23.59 13.02
N VAL A 329 6.17 -22.69 12.12
CA VAL A 329 4.80 -22.56 11.61
C VAL A 329 4.84 -22.55 10.10
N PRO A 330 4.01 -23.35 9.42
CA PRO A 330 3.96 -23.36 7.97
C PRO A 330 3.70 -21.97 7.38
N VAL A 331 4.44 -21.59 6.34
CA VAL A 331 4.31 -20.29 5.66
C VAL A 331 2.86 -19.96 5.23
N PRO A 332 2.05 -20.93 4.74
CA PRO A 332 0.65 -20.67 4.43
C PRO A 332 -0.18 -20.17 5.61
N LEU A 333 0.05 -20.70 6.83
CA LEU A 333 -0.63 -20.24 8.04
C LEU A 333 -0.24 -18.80 8.37
N LEU A 334 1.06 -18.47 8.29
CA LEU A 334 1.54 -17.12 8.51
C LEU A 334 0.94 -16.13 7.50
N LYS A 335 0.94 -16.49 6.22
CA LYS A 335 0.33 -15.65 5.18
C LYS A 335 -1.17 -15.46 5.39
N TYR A 336 -1.88 -16.51 5.78
CA TYR A 336 -3.29 -16.41 6.14
C TYR A 336 -3.50 -15.45 7.31
N MET A 337 -2.79 -15.62 8.43
CA MET A 337 -2.92 -14.75 9.59
C MET A 337 -2.68 -13.28 9.25
N ARG A 338 -1.78 -13.01 8.30
CA ARG A 338 -1.48 -11.66 7.82
C ARG A 338 -2.45 -11.13 6.75
N GLY A 339 -3.27 -12.00 6.13
CA GLY A 339 -4.12 -11.65 4.99
C GLY A 339 -3.33 -11.36 3.72
N ASP A 340 -2.17 -12.01 3.56
CA ASP A 340 -1.33 -11.94 2.38
C ASP A 340 -1.66 -13.11 1.43
N THR A 341 -1.53 -12.92 0.10
CA THR A 341 -1.68 -14.00 -0.87
C THR A 341 -0.44 -14.87 -0.95
N LEU A 342 -0.63 -16.13 -1.31
CA LEU A 342 0.44 -16.99 -1.78
C LEU A 342 0.72 -16.58 -3.24
N LYS A 343 1.83 -15.87 -3.50
CA LYS A 343 2.32 -15.71 -4.88
C LYS A 343 2.92 -17.05 -5.29
N SER A 344 2.50 -17.54 -6.45
CA SER A 344 2.83 -18.88 -6.96
C SER A 344 4.32 -19.11 -7.24
N ASP A 345 5.17 -18.09 -7.27
CA ASP A 345 6.51 -18.22 -7.83
C ASP A 345 7.65 -18.42 -6.83
N ASP A 346 7.51 -18.02 -5.55
CA ASP A 346 8.65 -18.03 -4.63
C ASP A 346 8.60 -19.06 -3.48
N ASP A 347 7.41 -19.53 -3.07
CA ASP A 347 7.28 -20.28 -1.82
C ASP A 347 6.94 -21.78 -1.97
N TYR A 348 6.31 -22.18 -3.08
CA TYR A 348 6.02 -23.58 -3.41
C TYR A 348 6.01 -23.76 -4.93
N LYS A 349 7.05 -24.34 -5.49
CA LYS A 349 7.08 -24.74 -6.90
C LYS A 349 6.11 -25.90 -7.11
N GLY A 350 5.00 -25.63 -7.75
CA GLY A 350 4.11 -26.68 -8.28
C GLY A 350 2.64 -26.53 -7.88
N ALA A 351 1.81 -27.35 -8.50
CA ALA A 351 0.33 -27.43 -8.36
C ALA A 351 -0.20 -27.59 -6.92
N VAL A 352 0.67 -27.80 -5.94
CA VAL A 352 0.30 -27.99 -4.53
C VAL A 352 -0.15 -26.66 -3.89
N SER A 353 0.36 -25.51 -4.36
CA SER A 353 -0.01 -24.20 -3.77
C SER A 353 -1.47 -23.81 -3.99
N GLU A 354 -2.10 -24.29 -5.06
CA GLU A 354 -3.53 -24.06 -5.35
C GLU A 354 -4.46 -24.87 -4.45
N TYR A 355 -3.96 -25.94 -3.81
CA TYR A 355 -4.76 -26.88 -3.00
C TYR A 355 -4.61 -26.67 -1.49
N ILE A 356 -3.76 -25.75 -1.03
CA ILE A 356 -3.62 -25.48 0.41
C ILE A 356 -4.70 -24.51 0.87
N HIS A 357 -5.79 -25.05 1.33
CA HIS A 357 -6.83 -24.29 2.03
C HIS A 357 -6.47 -24.20 3.51
N THR A 358 -6.16 -22.99 3.97
CA THR A 358 -5.93 -22.72 5.39
C THR A 358 -7.23 -22.21 6.01
N HIS A 359 -7.66 -22.85 7.07
CA HIS A 359 -8.88 -22.52 7.79
C HIS A 359 -8.60 -22.02 9.21
N TYR A 360 -9.59 -21.41 9.84
CA TYR A 360 -9.49 -20.94 11.23
C TYR A 360 -9.09 -22.07 12.18
N GLU A 361 -9.63 -23.26 11.97
CA GLU A 361 -9.39 -24.47 12.79
C GLU A 361 -7.94 -24.95 12.75
N ASP A 362 -7.19 -24.62 11.69
CA ASP A 362 -5.75 -24.91 11.61
C ASP A 362 -4.91 -23.92 12.40
N ILE A 363 -5.43 -22.70 12.57
CA ILE A 363 -4.70 -21.59 13.17
C ILE A 363 -4.97 -21.49 14.66
N GLU A 364 -6.20 -21.70 15.11
CA GLU A 364 -6.62 -21.50 16.49
C GLU A 364 -5.73 -22.26 17.50
N PRO A 365 -5.43 -23.57 17.34
CA PRO A 365 -4.58 -24.27 18.28
C PRO A 365 -3.14 -23.73 18.29
N VAL A 366 -2.56 -23.51 17.13
CA VAL A 366 -1.20 -22.98 17.00
C VAL A 366 -1.08 -21.59 17.57
N TYR A 367 -2.05 -20.73 17.25
CA TYR A 367 -2.07 -19.35 17.75
C TYR A 367 -2.23 -19.32 19.28
N THR A 368 -3.17 -20.07 19.83
CA THR A 368 -3.45 -20.09 21.27
C THR A 368 -2.26 -20.62 22.09
N GLU A 369 -1.56 -21.63 21.56
CA GLU A 369 -0.39 -22.19 22.20
C GLU A 369 0.82 -21.24 22.18
N LYS A 370 1.09 -20.61 21.03
CA LYS A 370 2.38 -19.92 20.79
C LYS A 370 2.34 -18.41 20.94
N ILE A 371 1.16 -17.78 20.96
CA ILE A 371 1.06 -16.31 21.03
C ILE A 371 1.73 -15.75 22.27
N TYR A 372 2.58 -14.76 22.08
CA TYR A 372 3.31 -14.10 23.18
C TYR A 372 2.40 -13.26 24.07
N LYS A 373 2.82 -13.03 25.32
CA LYS A 373 2.17 -12.18 26.30
C LYS A 373 2.87 -10.83 26.38
N ILE A 374 2.11 -9.73 26.26
CA ILE A 374 2.62 -8.35 26.26
C ILE A 374 1.84 -7.39 27.16
N VAL A 375 0.64 -7.75 27.61
CA VAL A 375 -0.14 -6.89 28.49
C VAL A 375 0.39 -7.06 29.92
N PRO A 376 0.73 -5.97 30.63
CA PRO A 376 1.09 -6.03 32.05
C PRO A 376 -0.07 -6.59 32.87
N ARG A 377 0.23 -7.48 33.81
CA ARG A 377 -0.73 -8.01 34.78
C ARG A 377 -0.98 -7.01 35.90
#